data_5bda9ed37f7fb86152c1a4932368509e
#
_entry.id   5bda9ed37f7fb86152c1a4932368509e
#
_cell.length_a   1.000
_cell.length_b   1.000
_cell.length_c   1.000
_cell.angle_alpha   90.00
_cell.angle_beta   90.00
_cell.angle_gamma   90.00
#
_symmetry.space_group_name_H-M   'P 1'
#
loop_
_entity.id
_entity.type
_entity.pdbx_description
1 polymer ?
#
loop_
_entity_poly.entity_id
_entity_poly.type
_entity_poly.pdbx_seq_one_letter_code
_entity_poly.pdbx_strand_id
1 'polypeptide(L)'
;MMTGPESLTLTAADGQRLGAHLWRAADPDPARPITVIAPATSVACRYYSRFATWLHDHGRDVLTFDYRGIGVSRPPSLKGFSAGWLDWGRLDLEAALHHARLVAPGRPLDVVAHSIGGCCVGLAPSNHHIRRVVTVGAQYAYWRDYAAARHAGLVVKWNLAMPALTALLGYMPAKRLGWMEDTPAGVVRDWTRMNARLEVTLGRGIGADAVLHHFRTLTAPMLVIGLSDDTLGTPRAILRLADYFSHSPRTHLEIDPADIGVAEIGHFAFFHDRFRDRLWPIARHFLGAATLSEDCPGRARLL
;
A
#
# COMPACT_ATOMS: atom_id res chain seq x y z
N MET A 1 -13.51 -0.80 -28.23
CA MET A 1 -12.15 -0.33 -27.97
C MET A 1 -12.02 -0.14 -26.48
N MET A 2 -11.06 -0.82 -25.84
CA MET A 2 -10.79 -0.57 -24.43
C MET A 2 -10.13 0.80 -24.32
N THR A 3 -10.85 1.77 -23.80
CA THR A 3 -10.28 3.08 -23.46
C THR A 3 -9.33 2.87 -22.28
N GLY A 4 -8.09 3.36 -22.41
CA GLY A 4 -7.14 3.34 -21.29
C GLY A 4 -7.69 4.08 -20.06
N PRO A 5 -6.98 4.06 -18.92
CA PRO A 5 -7.45 4.74 -17.71
C PRO A 5 -7.56 6.26 -17.95
N GLU A 6 -8.58 6.84 -17.37
CA GLU A 6 -8.72 8.28 -17.27
C GLU A 6 -7.67 8.84 -16.29
N SER A 7 -6.87 9.81 -16.75
CA SER A 7 -5.95 10.54 -15.88
C SER A 7 -6.70 11.68 -15.19
N LEU A 8 -6.56 11.77 -13.87
CA LEU A 8 -7.27 12.76 -13.07
C LEU A 8 -6.39 13.31 -11.94
N THR A 9 -6.86 14.37 -11.30
CA THR A 9 -6.22 14.96 -10.13
C THR A 9 -7.14 14.86 -8.94
N LEU A 10 -6.65 14.26 -7.85
CA LEU A 10 -7.30 14.32 -6.54
C LEU A 10 -6.82 15.57 -5.79
N THR A 11 -7.65 16.08 -4.89
CA THR A 11 -7.25 17.17 -3.99
C THR A 11 -7.38 16.67 -2.55
N ALA A 12 -6.27 16.64 -1.83
CA ALA A 12 -6.25 16.31 -0.41
C ALA A 12 -6.82 17.47 0.43
N ALA A 13 -7.18 17.19 1.69
CA ALA A 13 -7.83 18.17 2.57
C ALA A 13 -7.01 19.43 2.84
N ASP A 14 -5.69 19.34 2.70
CA ASP A 14 -4.75 20.47 2.82
C ASP A 14 -4.48 21.19 1.49
N GLY A 15 -5.24 20.87 0.43
CA GLY A 15 -5.11 21.47 -0.89
C GLY A 15 -4.03 20.85 -1.78
N GLN A 16 -3.26 19.84 -1.29
CA GLN A 16 -2.25 19.16 -2.11
C GLN A 16 -2.92 18.41 -3.27
N ARG A 17 -2.42 18.64 -4.48
CA ARG A 17 -2.87 17.93 -5.69
C ARG A 17 -2.11 16.63 -5.86
N LEU A 18 -2.85 15.55 -6.15
CA LEU A 18 -2.31 14.21 -6.35
C LEU A 18 -2.76 13.69 -7.72
N GLY A 19 -1.81 13.18 -8.50
CA GLY A 19 -2.11 12.54 -9.78
C GLY A 19 -2.65 11.14 -9.55
N ALA A 20 -3.67 10.76 -10.33
CA ALA A 20 -4.35 9.48 -10.23
C ALA A 20 -4.80 8.97 -11.61
N HIS A 21 -5.14 7.69 -11.68
CA HIS A 21 -5.70 7.05 -12.86
C HIS A 21 -6.94 6.23 -12.45
N LEU A 22 -8.02 6.39 -13.22
CA LEU A 22 -9.29 5.70 -12.99
C LEU A 22 -9.63 4.79 -14.18
N TRP A 23 -9.74 3.50 -13.93
CA TRP A 23 -10.36 2.52 -14.85
C TRP A 23 -11.84 2.46 -14.48
N ARG A 24 -12.71 2.90 -15.36
CA ARG A 24 -14.15 2.99 -15.09
C ARG A 24 -14.95 2.39 -16.25
N ALA A 25 -15.96 1.57 -15.93
CA ALA A 25 -16.93 1.12 -16.91
C ALA A 25 -17.79 2.30 -17.41
N ALA A 26 -18.10 2.33 -18.69
CA ALA A 26 -18.92 3.38 -19.31
C ALA A 26 -20.36 3.38 -18.73
N ASP A 27 -20.90 2.19 -18.49
CA ASP A 27 -22.22 1.99 -17.88
C ASP A 27 -22.06 1.00 -16.70
N PRO A 28 -21.70 1.49 -15.50
CA PRO A 28 -21.40 0.63 -14.37
C PRO A 28 -22.67 0.12 -13.71
N ASP A 29 -22.77 -1.20 -13.55
CA ASP A 29 -23.72 -1.82 -12.65
C ASP A 29 -23.59 -1.20 -11.24
N PRO A 30 -24.68 -0.81 -10.56
CA PRO A 30 -24.64 -0.35 -9.17
C PRO A 30 -23.96 -1.32 -8.20
N ALA A 31 -23.97 -2.62 -8.48
CA ALA A 31 -23.27 -3.64 -7.71
C ALA A 31 -21.77 -3.72 -8.02
N ARG A 32 -21.29 -3.12 -9.13
CA ARG A 32 -19.89 -3.16 -9.53
C ARG A 32 -19.01 -2.45 -8.51
N PRO A 33 -18.09 -3.14 -7.83
CA PRO A 33 -17.27 -2.51 -6.80
C PRO A 33 -16.20 -1.61 -7.38
N ILE A 34 -15.76 -0.61 -6.58
CA ILE A 34 -14.56 0.17 -6.86
C ILE A 34 -13.43 -0.27 -5.94
N THR A 35 -12.22 -0.40 -6.48
CA THR A 35 -11.03 -0.79 -5.74
C THR A 35 -10.00 0.34 -5.78
N VAL A 36 -9.55 0.79 -4.62
CA VAL A 36 -8.41 1.71 -4.50
C VAL A 36 -7.13 0.90 -4.29
N ILE A 37 -6.09 1.19 -5.07
CA ILE A 37 -4.76 0.58 -4.87
C ILE A 37 -3.88 1.57 -4.12
N ALA A 38 -3.48 1.20 -2.88
CA ALA A 38 -2.58 1.98 -2.03
C ALA A 38 -1.13 1.52 -2.26
N PRO A 39 -0.25 2.36 -2.88
CA PRO A 39 1.08 1.96 -3.31
C PRO A 39 2.07 1.69 -2.16
N ALA A 40 3.17 1.02 -2.48
CA ALA A 40 4.33 0.89 -1.61
C ALA A 40 5.14 2.20 -1.53
N THR A 41 6.05 2.28 -0.55
CA THR A 41 6.93 3.43 -0.36
C THR A 41 7.71 3.74 -1.64
N SER A 42 7.52 4.96 -2.15
CA SER A 42 8.24 5.49 -3.31
C SER A 42 8.12 4.64 -4.58
N VAL A 43 6.99 3.94 -4.72
CA VAL A 43 6.60 3.22 -5.93
C VAL A 43 5.50 4.00 -6.63
N ALA A 44 5.74 4.40 -7.88
CA ALA A 44 4.75 5.12 -8.65
C ALA A 44 3.55 4.22 -9.01
N CYS A 45 2.35 4.80 -9.01
CA CYS A 45 1.08 4.08 -9.27
C CYS A 45 1.05 3.36 -10.62
N ARG A 46 1.81 3.84 -11.61
CA ARG A 46 1.98 3.14 -12.90
C ARG A 46 2.49 1.71 -12.77
N TYR A 47 3.21 1.39 -11.68
CA TYR A 47 3.66 0.03 -11.40
C TYR A 47 2.51 -0.96 -11.28
N TYR A 48 1.37 -0.51 -10.78
CA TYR A 48 0.17 -1.32 -10.57
C TYR A 48 -0.78 -1.33 -11.78
N SER A 49 -0.47 -0.62 -12.87
CA SER A 49 -1.41 -0.42 -13.98
C SER A 49 -1.89 -1.73 -14.61
N ARG A 50 -1.01 -2.73 -14.78
CA ARG A 50 -1.40 -4.04 -15.34
C ARG A 50 -2.36 -4.78 -14.43
N PHE A 51 -2.12 -4.76 -13.12
CA PHE A 51 -3.03 -5.34 -12.14
C PHE A 51 -4.37 -4.58 -12.08
N ALA A 52 -4.32 -3.25 -12.15
CA ALA A 52 -5.52 -2.42 -12.22
C ALA A 52 -6.36 -2.71 -13.46
N THR A 53 -5.74 -2.78 -14.64
CA THR A 53 -6.41 -3.19 -15.89
C THR A 53 -7.04 -4.57 -15.74
N TRP A 54 -6.29 -5.54 -15.21
CA TRP A 54 -6.80 -6.89 -15.03
C TRP A 54 -8.01 -6.92 -14.07
N LEU A 55 -7.98 -6.21 -12.95
CA LEU A 55 -9.13 -6.10 -12.05
C LEU A 55 -10.33 -5.45 -12.74
N HIS A 56 -10.08 -4.43 -13.58
CA HIS A 56 -11.12 -3.77 -14.36
C HIS A 56 -11.80 -4.72 -15.34
N ASP A 57 -11.01 -5.51 -16.07
CA ASP A 57 -11.49 -6.53 -17.00
C ASP A 57 -12.29 -7.64 -16.30
N HIS A 58 -12.06 -7.81 -14.99
CA HIS A 58 -12.76 -8.78 -14.14
C HIS A 58 -13.88 -8.14 -13.29
N GLY A 59 -14.48 -7.06 -13.79
CA GLY A 59 -15.72 -6.53 -13.22
C GLY A 59 -15.56 -5.55 -12.08
N ARG A 60 -14.43 -4.83 -11.99
CA ARG A 60 -14.20 -3.81 -10.94
C ARG A 60 -13.82 -2.47 -11.56
N ASP A 61 -14.28 -1.38 -10.99
CA ASP A 61 -13.62 -0.10 -11.26
C ASP A 61 -12.38 0.01 -10.38
N VAL A 62 -11.34 0.69 -10.85
CA VAL A 62 -10.06 0.75 -10.13
C VAL A 62 -9.52 2.17 -10.14
N LEU A 63 -9.16 2.66 -8.95
CA LEU A 63 -8.46 3.93 -8.77
C LEU A 63 -7.03 3.65 -8.28
N THR A 64 -6.04 4.16 -9.02
CA THR A 64 -4.65 4.23 -8.55
C THR A 64 -4.23 5.68 -8.41
N PHE A 65 -3.32 5.98 -7.51
CA PHE A 65 -2.83 7.33 -7.28
C PHE A 65 -1.37 7.31 -6.83
N ASP A 66 -0.69 8.42 -6.96
CA ASP A 66 0.62 8.61 -6.37
C ASP A 66 0.51 9.43 -5.08
N TYR A 67 1.19 8.98 -4.02
CA TYR A 67 1.36 9.81 -2.83
C TYR A 67 2.07 11.11 -3.16
N ARG A 68 1.82 12.17 -2.38
CA ARG A 68 2.52 13.44 -2.52
C ARG A 68 4.03 13.27 -2.57
N GLY A 69 4.66 13.89 -3.53
CA GLY A 69 6.09 13.81 -3.75
C GLY A 69 6.56 12.65 -4.61
N ILE A 70 5.66 11.74 -5.04
CA ILE A 70 5.97 10.55 -5.84
C ILE A 70 5.32 10.66 -7.23
N GLY A 71 5.96 10.08 -8.24
CA GLY A 71 5.43 9.88 -9.58
C GLY A 71 4.77 11.13 -10.18
N VAL A 72 3.48 11.03 -10.52
CA VAL A 72 2.70 12.16 -11.10
C VAL A 72 2.21 13.16 -10.04
N SER A 73 2.36 12.86 -8.74
CA SER A 73 2.11 13.77 -7.62
C SER A 73 3.37 14.52 -7.16
N ARG A 74 4.47 14.39 -7.90
CA ARG A 74 5.74 15.02 -7.57
C ARG A 74 5.73 16.51 -7.96
N PRO A 75 6.11 17.43 -7.05
CA PRO A 75 6.35 18.83 -7.40
C PRO A 75 7.64 18.96 -8.25
N PRO A 76 7.88 20.11 -8.88
CA PRO A 76 9.10 20.36 -9.65
C PRO A 76 10.39 20.13 -8.85
N SER A 77 10.36 20.38 -7.54
CA SER A 77 11.48 20.12 -6.62
C SER A 77 10.98 19.48 -5.32
N LEU A 78 11.69 18.45 -4.87
CA LEU A 78 11.47 17.85 -3.55
C LEU A 78 12.28 18.54 -2.44
N LYS A 79 13.21 19.45 -2.79
CA LYS A 79 13.97 20.21 -1.80
C LYS A 79 13.05 21.15 -1.04
N GLY A 80 12.96 20.96 0.27
CA GLY A 80 12.04 21.70 1.14
C GLY A 80 10.58 21.25 1.09
N PHE A 81 10.24 20.22 0.27
CA PHE A 81 8.90 19.67 0.22
C PHE A 81 8.61 18.83 1.46
N SER A 82 7.54 19.17 2.19
CA SER A 82 7.13 18.45 3.38
C SER A 82 6.18 17.32 3.02
N ALA A 83 6.54 16.09 3.36
CA ALA A 83 5.69 14.91 3.27
C ALA A 83 6.23 13.82 4.20
N GLY A 84 5.33 13.11 4.87
CA GLY A 84 5.62 11.95 5.70
C GLY A 84 4.61 10.83 5.49
N TRP A 85 4.81 9.69 6.12
CA TRP A 85 3.85 8.56 6.02
C TRP A 85 2.50 8.89 6.67
N LEU A 86 2.51 9.76 7.69
CA LEU A 86 1.27 10.24 8.29
C LEU A 86 0.42 11.01 7.27
N ASP A 87 1.06 11.88 6.46
CA ASP A 87 0.37 12.64 5.40
C ASP A 87 -0.15 11.69 4.31
N TRP A 88 0.65 10.67 3.94
CA TRP A 88 0.25 9.67 2.94
C TRP A 88 -1.00 8.89 3.34
N GLY A 89 -1.15 8.54 4.62
CA GLY A 89 -2.35 7.86 5.11
C GLY A 89 -3.52 8.81 5.33
N ARG A 90 -3.30 9.86 6.15
CA ARG A 90 -4.39 10.74 6.63
C ARG A 90 -4.91 11.70 5.58
N LEU A 91 -4.12 12.05 4.59
CA LEU A 91 -4.46 13.05 3.60
C LEU A 91 -4.55 12.47 2.19
N ASP A 92 -3.54 11.71 1.75
CA ASP A 92 -3.45 11.27 0.36
C ASP A 92 -4.32 10.04 0.08
N LEU A 93 -4.19 8.97 0.87
CA LEU A 93 -5.09 7.82 0.75
C LEU A 93 -6.53 8.22 1.09
N GLU A 94 -6.73 9.09 2.08
CA GLU A 94 -8.03 9.65 2.39
C GLU A 94 -8.66 10.34 1.18
N ALA A 95 -7.91 11.17 0.46
CA ALA A 95 -8.39 11.82 -0.77
C ALA A 95 -8.78 10.79 -1.84
N ALA A 96 -8.02 9.69 -1.98
CA ALA A 96 -8.34 8.61 -2.90
C ALA A 96 -9.63 7.86 -2.51
N LEU A 97 -9.80 7.53 -1.22
CA LEU A 97 -11.02 6.89 -0.71
C LEU A 97 -12.24 7.79 -0.89
N HIS A 98 -12.10 9.07 -0.55
CA HIS A 98 -13.17 10.06 -0.73
C HIS A 98 -13.57 10.18 -2.21
N HIS A 99 -12.60 10.32 -3.11
CA HIS A 99 -12.87 10.41 -4.55
C HIS A 99 -13.54 9.14 -5.09
N ALA A 100 -13.07 7.95 -4.68
CA ALA A 100 -13.67 6.68 -5.08
C ALA A 100 -15.16 6.62 -4.71
N ARG A 101 -15.54 7.12 -3.51
CA ARG A 101 -16.94 7.20 -3.08
C ARG A 101 -17.75 8.25 -3.86
N LEU A 102 -17.13 9.36 -4.27
CA LEU A 102 -17.79 10.38 -5.10
C LEU A 102 -18.13 9.87 -6.50
N VAL A 103 -17.20 9.14 -7.15
CA VAL A 103 -17.41 8.63 -8.51
C VAL A 103 -18.22 7.33 -8.55
N ALA A 104 -18.36 6.64 -7.42
CA ALA A 104 -19.10 5.40 -7.27
C ALA A 104 -20.03 5.44 -6.03
N PRO A 105 -21.00 6.36 -5.97
CA PRO A 105 -21.83 6.53 -4.79
C PRO A 105 -22.66 5.28 -4.50
N GLY A 106 -22.66 4.85 -3.24
CA GLY A 106 -23.40 3.66 -2.79
C GLY A 106 -22.80 2.31 -3.21
N ARG A 107 -21.76 2.30 -4.05
CA ARG A 107 -21.11 1.09 -4.53
C ARG A 107 -20.09 0.55 -3.51
N PRO A 108 -19.83 -0.77 -3.51
CA PRO A 108 -18.84 -1.36 -2.61
C PRO A 108 -17.44 -0.81 -2.85
N LEU A 109 -16.79 -0.30 -1.80
CA LEU A 109 -15.40 0.19 -1.83
C LEU A 109 -14.46 -0.84 -1.23
N ASP A 110 -13.48 -1.27 -1.99
CA ASP A 110 -12.45 -2.21 -1.55
C ASP A 110 -11.05 -1.57 -1.68
N VAL A 111 -10.07 -2.13 -0.95
CA VAL A 111 -8.68 -1.66 -1.02
C VAL A 111 -7.73 -2.83 -1.25
N VAL A 112 -6.77 -2.63 -2.16
CA VAL A 112 -5.56 -3.44 -2.26
C VAL A 112 -4.38 -2.60 -1.85
N ALA A 113 -3.64 -3.01 -0.83
CA ALA A 113 -2.54 -2.23 -0.27
C ALA A 113 -1.22 -2.99 -0.33
N HIS A 114 -0.17 -2.34 -0.80
CA HIS A 114 1.17 -2.90 -0.89
C HIS A 114 2.11 -2.26 0.13
N SER A 115 2.81 -3.09 0.91
CA SER A 115 3.85 -2.61 1.83
C SER A 115 3.33 -1.53 2.79
N ILE A 116 3.91 -0.31 2.79
CA ILE A 116 3.45 0.83 3.60
C ILE A 116 1.98 1.21 3.34
N GLY A 117 1.46 0.89 2.15
CA GLY A 117 0.07 1.12 1.82
C GLY A 117 -0.90 0.49 2.83
N GLY A 118 -0.55 -0.68 3.40
CA GLY A 118 -1.33 -1.28 4.47
C GLY A 118 -1.35 -0.46 5.76
N CYS A 119 -0.23 0.16 6.12
CA CYS A 119 -0.19 1.11 7.24
C CYS A 119 -1.03 2.36 6.93
N CYS A 120 -0.96 2.88 5.71
CA CYS A 120 -1.77 4.04 5.28
C CYS A 120 -3.27 3.75 5.38
N VAL A 121 -3.74 2.51 5.14
CA VAL A 121 -5.14 2.12 5.37
C VAL A 121 -5.57 2.37 6.81
N GLY A 122 -4.72 2.00 7.79
CA GLY A 122 -5.01 2.24 9.20
C GLY A 122 -4.92 3.71 9.63
N LEU A 123 -4.31 4.58 8.81
CA LEU A 123 -4.20 6.01 9.08
C LEU A 123 -5.32 6.83 8.44
N ALA A 124 -6.02 6.29 7.44
CA ALA A 124 -7.04 7.01 6.67
C ALA A 124 -8.34 7.18 7.47
N PRO A 125 -8.87 8.42 7.66
CA PRO A 125 -10.09 8.68 8.41
C PRO A 125 -11.34 7.96 7.89
N SER A 126 -11.49 7.83 6.59
CA SER A 126 -12.64 7.18 5.95
C SER A 126 -12.51 5.66 5.78
N ASN A 127 -11.53 5.02 6.40
CA ASN A 127 -11.31 3.58 6.23
C ASN A 127 -12.48 2.70 6.68
N HIS A 128 -13.33 3.19 7.59
CA HIS A 128 -14.55 2.52 8.04
C HIS A 128 -15.60 2.32 6.93
N HIS A 129 -15.45 2.98 5.77
CA HIS A 129 -16.27 2.74 4.59
C HIS A 129 -15.74 1.63 3.69
N ILE A 130 -14.56 1.13 3.95
CA ILE A 130 -13.97 0.03 3.18
C ILE A 130 -14.73 -1.27 3.50
N ARG A 131 -15.16 -1.96 2.46
CA ARG A 131 -15.86 -3.24 2.58
C ARG A 131 -14.89 -4.41 2.81
N ARG A 132 -13.76 -4.44 2.09
CA ARG A 132 -12.74 -5.51 2.15
C ARG A 132 -11.35 -4.96 1.86
N VAL A 133 -10.35 -5.56 2.49
CA VAL A 133 -8.95 -5.18 2.32
C VAL A 133 -8.12 -6.39 1.94
N VAL A 134 -7.28 -6.26 0.92
CA VAL A 134 -6.18 -7.20 0.63
C VAL A 134 -4.88 -6.46 0.81
N THR A 135 -3.99 -6.98 1.63
CA THR A 135 -2.63 -6.44 1.79
C THR A 135 -1.60 -7.43 1.25
N VAL A 136 -0.55 -6.92 0.63
CA VAL A 136 0.56 -7.72 0.10
C VAL A 136 1.87 -7.19 0.69
N GLY A 137 2.59 -8.02 1.44
CA GLY A 137 3.84 -7.67 2.08
C GLY A 137 3.74 -6.43 2.99
N ALA A 138 2.55 -6.15 3.55
CA ALA A 138 2.27 -4.90 4.25
C ALA A 138 2.96 -4.84 5.62
N GLN A 139 3.69 -3.76 5.86
CA GLN A 139 4.46 -3.51 7.08
C GLN A 139 4.82 -2.01 7.19
N TYR A 140 5.35 -1.56 8.33
CA TYR A 140 5.72 -0.16 8.57
C TYR A 140 7.22 0.07 8.82
N ALA A 141 8.06 -0.77 8.24
CA ALA A 141 9.52 -0.59 8.17
C ALA A 141 10.28 -0.58 9.50
N TYR A 142 9.84 -1.34 10.50
CA TYR A 142 10.67 -1.58 11.67
C TYR A 142 11.79 -2.57 11.30
N TRP A 143 13.00 -2.05 11.10
CA TRP A 143 14.13 -2.77 10.49
C TRP A 143 14.51 -4.10 11.18
N ARG A 144 14.24 -4.26 12.50
CA ARG A 144 14.53 -5.50 13.22
C ARG A 144 13.57 -6.65 12.90
N ASP A 145 12.49 -6.37 12.18
CA ASP A 145 11.56 -7.40 11.73
C ASP A 145 11.95 -7.97 10.35
N TYR A 146 12.91 -7.37 9.66
CA TYR A 146 13.38 -7.85 8.38
C TYR A 146 14.27 -9.09 8.49
N ALA A 147 14.51 -9.78 7.38
CA ALA A 147 15.35 -10.97 7.36
C ALA A 147 16.77 -10.65 7.89
N ALA A 148 17.26 -11.46 8.84
CA ALA A 148 18.51 -11.21 9.54
C ALA A 148 19.72 -11.06 8.60
N ALA A 149 19.73 -11.82 7.50
CA ALA A 149 20.78 -11.73 6.47
C ALA A 149 20.89 -10.33 5.81
N ARG A 150 19.83 -9.52 5.90
CA ARG A 150 19.79 -8.16 5.37
C ARG A 150 20.17 -7.08 6.38
N HIS A 151 20.21 -7.38 7.69
CA HIS A 151 20.32 -6.36 8.75
C HIS A 151 21.56 -5.47 8.56
N ALA A 152 22.76 -6.03 8.35
CA ALA A 152 23.98 -5.22 8.21
C ALA A 152 23.89 -4.23 7.03
N GLY A 153 23.48 -4.71 5.87
CA GLY A 153 23.33 -3.86 4.67
C GLY A 153 22.23 -2.81 4.85
N LEU A 154 21.12 -3.17 5.52
CA LEU A 154 20.01 -2.24 5.78
C LEU A 154 20.40 -1.17 6.79
N VAL A 155 21.15 -1.49 7.85
CA VAL A 155 21.67 -0.52 8.80
C VAL A 155 22.51 0.54 8.09
N VAL A 156 23.44 0.12 7.25
CA VAL A 156 24.30 1.04 6.48
C VAL A 156 23.45 1.88 5.51
N LYS A 157 22.61 1.21 4.72
CA LYS A 157 21.79 1.90 3.71
C LYS A 157 20.81 2.87 4.33
N TRP A 158 20.07 2.43 5.35
CA TRP A 158 18.91 3.20 5.87
C TRP A 158 19.27 4.11 7.04
N ASN A 159 20.21 3.73 7.90
CA ASN A 159 20.56 4.54 9.07
C ASN A 159 21.74 5.49 8.80
N LEU A 160 22.52 5.29 7.74
CA LEU A 160 23.63 6.16 7.38
C LEU A 160 23.47 6.78 6.00
N ALA A 161 23.42 5.98 4.92
CA ALA A 161 23.46 6.50 3.56
C ALA A 161 22.19 7.34 3.21
N MET A 162 21.01 6.81 3.45
CA MET A 162 19.76 7.54 3.15
C MET A 162 19.63 8.85 3.95
N PRO A 163 19.82 8.88 5.29
CA PRO A 163 19.79 10.14 6.04
C PRO A 163 20.85 11.14 5.60
N ALA A 164 22.09 10.71 5.35
CA ALA A 164 23.19 11.60 4.92
C ALA A 164 22.90 12.23 3.55
N LEU A 165 22.52 11.42 2.56
CA LEU A 165 22.15 11.93 1.24
C LEU A 165 20.94 12.86 1.31
N THR A 166 19.95 12.52 2.14
CA THR A 166 18.75 13.34 2.33
C THR A 166 19.09 14.69 3.00
N ALA A 167 19.98 14.70 4.00
CA ALA A 167 20.43 15.92 4.64
C ALA A 167 21.18 16.84 3.70
N LEU A 168 22.03 16.28 2.82
CA LEU A 168 22.83 17.02 1.86
C LEU A 168 21.96 17.63 0.74
N LEU A 169 21.01 16.86 0.21
CA LEU A 169 20.26 17.23 -1.00
C LEU A 169 18.85 17.78 -0.71
N GLY A 170 18.35 17.61 0.53
CA GLY A 170 16.99 17.98 0.92
C GLY A 170 15.91 16.94 0.56
N TYR A 171 16.31 15.84 -0.07
CA TYR A 171 15.48 14.68 -0.41
C TYR A 171 16.38 13.47 -0.72
N MET A 172 15.81 12.27 -0.78
CA MET A 172 16.55 11.06 -1.18
C MET A 172 16.48 10.88 -2.71
N PRO A 173 17.62 10.98 -3.43
CA PRO A 173 17.69 10.86 -4.89
C PRO A 173 17.67 9.38 -5.33
N ALA A 174 16.69 8.61 -4.86
CA ALA A 174 16.65 7.15 -5.00
C ALA A 174 16.55 6.69 -6.47
N LYS A 175 15.92 7.50 -7.33
CA LYS A 175 15.79 7.21 -8.76
C LYS A 175 17.14 7.18 -9.48
N ARG A 176 18.05 8.10 -9.14
CA ARG A 176 19.41 8.11 -9.68
C ARG A 176 20.24 6.89 -9.26
N LEU A 177 19.88 6.26 -8.13
CA LEU A 177 20.52 5.07 -7.60
C LEU A 177 19.86 3.77 -8.10
N GLY A 178 18.80 3.86 -8.91
CA GLY A 178 18.06 2.71 -9.40
C GLY A 178 17.27 1.96 -8.31
N TRP A 179 16.96 2.63 -7.17
CA TRP A 179 16.32 1.96 -6.04
C TRP A 179 14.78 2.05 -6.09
N MET A 180 14.25 3.25 -6.30
CA MET A 180 12.81 3.59 -6.30
C MET A 180 12.65 5.01 -6.86
N GLU A 181 11.45 5.59 -6.81
CA GLU A 181 11.28 7.03 -7.09
C GLU A 181 12.01 7.87 -6.03
N ASP A 182 12.40 9.10 -6.40
CA ASP A 182 12.97 10.05 -5.44
C ASP A 182 12.00 10.29 -4.29
N THR A 183 12.51 10.34 -3.06
CA THR A 183 11.69 10.28 -1.86
C THR A 183 11.81 11.56 -1.02
N PRO A 184 10.69 12.17 -0.59
CA PRO A 184 10.70 13.35 0.28
C PRO A 184 11.44 13.10 1.59
N ALA A 185 12.10 14.14 2.12
CA ALA A 185 12.92 14.04 3.34
C ALA A 185 12.13 13.56 4.58
N GLY A 186 10.86 13.95 4.72
CA GLY A 186 10.03 13.53 5.84
C GLY A 186 9.72 12.04 5.79
N VAL A 187 9.44 11.49 4.59
CA VAL A 187 9.26 10.05 4.39
C VAL A 187 10.51 9.25 4.76
N VAL A 188 11.70 9.74 4.35
CA VAL A 188 12.98 9.13 4.75
C VAL A 188 13.14 9.14 6.27
N ARG A 189 12.77 10.24 6.91
CA ARG A 189 12.84 10.39 8.37
C ARG A 189 11.93 9.40 9.08
N ASP A 190 10.69 9.24 8.62
CA ASP A 190 9.74 8.29 9.18
C ASP A 190 10.26 6.87 9.01
N TRP A 191 10.75 6.53 7.82
CA TRP A 191 11.30 5.22 7.51
C TRP A 191 12.48 4.85 8.41
N THR A 192 13.50 5.71 8.43
CA THR A 192 14.76 5.40 9.12
C THR A 192 14.68 5.47 10.64
N ARG A 193 13.65 6.13 11.17
CA ARG A 193 13.42 6.27 12.62
C ARG A 193 12.25 5.45 13.14
N MET A 194 11.71 4.55 12.31
CA MET A 194 10.54 3.77 12.71
C MET A 194 10.84 2.89 13.93
N ASN A 195 9.99 3.02 14.94
CA ASN A 195 10.04 2.23 16.17
C ASN A 195 9.24 0.92 16.04
N ALA A 196 9.46 -0.02 16.97
CA ALA A 196 8.67 -1.25 17.08
C ALA A 196 7.16 -0.97 17.32
N ARG A 197 6.83 0.18 17.88
CA ARG A 197 5.49 0.73 18.04
C ARG A 197 5.38 1.93 17.10
N LEU A 198 4.54 1.82 16.06
CA LEU A 198 4.44 2.82 14.99
C LEU A 198 4.02 4.19 15.52
N GLU A 199 3.15 4.22 16.54
CA GLU A 199 2.66 5.45 17.17
C GLU A 199 3.76 6.24 17.90
N VAL A 200 4.85 5.62 18.28
CA VAL A 200 6.02 6.32 18.87
C VAL A 200 6.70 7.21 17.84
N THR A 201 6.69 6.81 16.57
CA THR A 201 7.27 7.60 15.48
C THR A 201 6.24 8.53 14.85
N LEU A 202 5.10 8.00 14.42
CA LEU A 202 4.08 8.76 13.70
C LEU A 202 3.24 9.66 14.63
N GLY A 203 3.15 9.33 15.90
CA GLY A 203 2.41 10.11 16.91
C GLY A 203 3.14 11.35 17.43
N ARG A 204 4.35 11.63 16.96
CA ARG A 204 5.10 12.82 17.39
C ARG A 204 4.36 14.09 16.98
N GLY A 205 3.96 14.87 17.98
CA GLY A 205 3.21 16.12 17.77
C GLY A 205 1.68 15.98 17.71
N ILE A 206 1.13 14.76 17.55
CA ILE A 206 -0.33 14.55 17.49
C ILE A 206 -0.85 13.55 18.55
N GLY A 207 0.04 12.78 19.17
CA GLY A 207 -0.30 11.76 20.16
C GLY A 207 -0.55 10.38 19.58
N ALA A 208 -0.32 9.34 20.38
CA ALA A 208 -0.48 7.94 19.99
C ALA A 208 -1.93 7.60 19.64
N ASP A 209 -2.90 8.07 20.45
CA ASP A 209 -4.32 7.77 20.23
C ASP A 209 -4.84 8.33 18.91
N ALA A 210 -4.37 9.51 18.50
CA ALA A 210 -4.72 10.10 17.20
C ALA A 210 -4.20 9.27 16.01
N VAL A 211 -3.05 8.59 16.17
CA VAL A 211 -2.52 7.66 15.16
C VAL A 211 -3.32 6.37 15.13
N LEU A 212 -3.61 5.80 16.31
CA LEU A 212 -4.20 4.47 16.43
C LEU A 212 -5.72 4.44 16.23
N HIS A 213 -6.37 5.60 16.31
CA HIS A 213 -7.83 5.70 16.24
C HIS A 213 -8.40 4.97 15.01
N HIS A 214 -7.90 5.29 13.82
CA HIS A 214 -8.44 4.74 12.58
C HIS A 214 -8.05 3.27 12.32
N PHE A 215 -6.97 2.78 12.91
CA PHE A 215 -6.69 1.33 12.92
C PHE A 215 -7.79 0.53 13.62
N ARG A 216 -8.40 1.10 14.66
CA ARG A 216 -9.47 0.48 15.44
C ARG A 216 -10.86 0.67 14.83
N THR A 217 -11.05 1.66 13.95
CA THR A 217 -12.34 1.90 13.28
C THR A 217 -12.57 1.01 12.07
N LEU A 218 -11.51 0.42 11.51
CA LEU A 218 -11.63 -0.54 10.41
C LEU A 218 -12.19 -1.86 10.95
N THR A 219 -13.34 -2.30 10.40
CA THR A 219 -14.00 -3.57 10.73
C THR A 219 -14.09 -4.51 9.52
N ALA A 220 -13.61 -4.06 8.35
CA ALA A 220 -13.63 -4.82 7.13
C ALA A 220 -12.79 -6.12 7.23
N PRO A 221 -13.25 -7.25 6.68
CA PRO A 221 -12.43 -8.43 6.53
C PRO A 221 -11.14 -8.13 5.76
N MET A 222 -10.00 -8.63 6.27
CA MET A 222 -8.68 -8.43 5.70
C MET A 222 -8.02 -9.74 5.30
N LEU A 223 -7.51 -9.80 4.06
CA LEU A 223 -6.56 -10.81 3.63
C LEU A 223 -5.15 -10.22 3.71
N VAL A 224 -4.31 -10.83 4.52
CA VAL A 224 -2.94 -10.39 4.79
C VAL A 224 -1.99 -11.36 4.10
N ILE A 225 -1.55 -11.02 2.88
CA ILE A 225 -0.68 -11.88 2.07
C ILE A 225 0.78 -11.62 2.41
N GLY A 226 1.49 -12.68 2.81
CA GLY A 226 2.93 -12.77 2.95
C GLY A 226 3.53 -13.67 1.87
N LEU A 227 4.75 -13.39 1.46
CA LEU A 227 5.54 -14.21 0.54
C LEU A 227 6.77 -14.70 1.31
N SER A 228 7.00 -16.03 1.36
CA SER A 228 8.02 -16.60 2.24
C SER A 228 9.45 -16.15 1.91
N ASP A 229 9.68 -15.75 0.65
CA ASP A 229 10.95 -15.22 0.15
C ASP A 229 11.06 -13.68 0.23
N ASP A 230 10.03 -12.99 0.80
CA ASP A 230 10.07 -11.55 1.00
C ASP A 230 10.94 -11.18 2.21
N THR A 231 12.08 -10.57 1.94
CA THR A 231 13.04 -10.19 2.97
C THR A 231 12.67 -8.90 3.74
N LEU A 232 11.66 -8.16 3.27
CA LEU A 232 11.14 -6.93 3.88
C LEU A 232 9.78 -7.18 4.55
N GLY A 233 8.85 -7.78 3.83
CA GLY A 233 7.54 -8.20 4.34
C GLY A 233 7.63 -9.58 5.00
N THR A 234 8.54 -9.78 5.96
CA THR A 234 8.63 -11.05 6.70
C THR A 234 7.35 -11.30 7.49
N PRO A 235 7.05 -12.55 7.85
CA PRO A 235 5.88 -12.86 8.69
C PRO A 235 5.83 -12.00 9.96
N ARG A 236 6.98 -11.75 10.59
CA ARG A 236 7.08 -10.90 11.78
C ARG A 236 6.69 -9.44 11.49
N ALA A 237 7.16 -8.86 10.39
CA ALA A 237 6.84 -7.50 10.00
C ALA A 237 5.36 -7.35 9.65
N ILE A 238 4.82 -8.29 8.88
CA ILE A 238 3.43 -8.33 8.44
C ILE A 238 2.47 -8.47 9.63
N LEU A 239 2.72 -9.44 10.52
CA LEU A 239 1.87 -9.69 11.67
C LEU A 239 1.89 -8.52 12.67
N ARG A 240 3.06 -7.88 12.85
CA ARG A 240 3.15 -6.68 13.69
C ARG A 240 2.25 -5.55 13.19
N LEU A 241 2.13 -5.35 11.88
CA LEU A 241 1.17 -4.38 11.35
C LEU A 241 -0.27 -4.89 11.48
N ALA A 242 -0.52 -6.16 11.16
CA ALA A 242 -1.85 -6.73 11.23
C ALA A 242 -2.48 -6.63 12.62
N ASP A 243 -1.68 -6.72 13.69
CA ASP A 243 -2.14 -6.64 15.09
C ASP A 243 -2.77 -5.28 15.45
N TYR A 244 -2.44 -4.22 14.71
CA TYR A 244 -3.09 -2.91 14.92
C TYR A 244 -4.56 -2.88 14.48
N PHE A 245 -4.96 -3.75 13.55
CA PHE A 245 -6.34 -3.84 13.05
C PHE A 245 -7.20 -4.80 13.90
N SER A 246 -7.26 -4.53 15.20
CA SER A 246 -7.83 -5.45 16.19
C SER A 246 -9.33 -5.73 16.03
N HIS A 247 -10.08 -4.89 15.32
CA HIS A 247 -11.51 -5.05 15.09
C HIS A 247 -11.84 -5.64 13.70
N SER A 248 -10.85 -5.88 12.87
CA SER A 248 -11.01 -6.51 11.55
C SER A 248 -10.85 -8.03 11.66
N PRO A 249 -11.76 -8.85 11.11
CA PRO A 249 -11.47 -10.26 10.84
C PRO A 249 -10.28 -10.36 9.88
N ARG A 250 -9.23 -11.09 10.28
CA ARG A 250 -7.97 -11.12 9.52
C ARG A 250 -7.58 -12.55 9.19
N THR A 251 -7.34 -12.82 7.91
CA THR A 251 -6.76 -14.07 7.45
C THR A 251 -5.35 -13.80 6.93
N HIS A 252 -4.35 -14.41 7.56
CA HIS A 252 -2.98 -14.40 7.04
C HIS A 252 -2.81 -15.56 6.07
N LEU A 253 -2.35 -15.26 4.85
CA LEU A 253 -2.00 -16.23 3.81
C LEU A 253 -0.52 -16.09 3.53
N GLU A 254 0.27 -17.11 3.84
CA GLU A 254 1.68 -17.20 3.48
C GLU A 254 1.83 -18.09 2.25
N ILE A 255 2.43 -17.55 1.18
CA ILE A 255 2.65 -18.23 -0.10
C ILE A 255 4.15 -18.43 -0.27
N ASP A 256 4.56 -19.68 -0.45
CA ASP A 256 5.92 -20.02 -0.87
C ASP A 256 6.00 -20.00 -2.41
N PRO A 257 7.11 -19.53 -3.02
CA PRO A 257 7.29 -19.62 -4.47
C PRO A 257 7.04 -21.02 -5.03
N ALA A 258 7.40 -22.06 -4.28
CA ALA A 258 7.16 -23.45 -4.68
C ALA A 258 5.68 -23.83 -4.75
N ASP A 259 4.80 -23.20 -3.93
CA ASP A 259 3.35 -23.45 -3.96
C ASP A 259 2.72 -23.10 -5.32
N ILE A 260 3.38 -22.21 -6.07
CA ILE A 260 2.96 -21.80 -7.42
C ILE A 260 3.97 -22.19 -8.51
N GLY A 261 4.92 -23.08 -8.19
CA GLY A 261 5.90 -23.62 -9.16
C GLY A 261 6.85 -22.59 -9.78
N VAL A 262 7.35 -21.64 -8.97
CA VAL A 262 8.33 -20.63 -9.39
C VAL A 262 9.52 -20.59 -8.44
N ALA A 263 10.65 -20.03 -8.89
CA ALA A 263 11.86 -19.94 -8.08
C ALA A 263 11.81 -18.79 -7.07
N GLU A 264 11.15 -17.67 -7.42
CA GLU A 264 11.08 -16.47 -6.57
C GLU A 264 9.85 -15.61 -6.89
N ILE A 265 9.38 -14.90 -5.88
CA ILE A 265 8.36 -13.86 -5.98
C ILE A 265 8.92 -12.55 -5.40
N GLY A 266 9.28 -12.54 -4.11
CA GLY A 266 9.83 -11.39 -3.38
C GLY A 266 8.83 -10.26 -3.16
N HIS A 267 9.31 -9.15 -2.58
CA HIS A 267 8.46 -8.07 -2.08
C HIS A 267 7.53 -7.40 -3.12
N PHE A 268 7.99 -7.29 -4.36
CA PHE A 268 7.30 -6.48 -5.37
C PHE A 268 6.53 -7.29 -6.40
N ALA A 269 7.00 -8.50 -6.74
CA ALA A 269 6.57 -9.15 -7.96
C ALA A 269 5.15 -9.72 -7.97
N PHE A 270 4.46 -9.75 -6.82
CA PHE A 270 3.02 -10.08 -6.79
C PHE A 270 2.22 -9.33 -7.88
N PHE A 271 2.56 -8.07 -8.13
CA PHE A 271 1.90 -7.21 -9.10
C PHE A 271 2.46 -7.29 -10.52
N HIS A 272 3.46 -8.14 -10.76
CA HIS A 272 3.99 -8.38 -12.11
C HIS A 272 3.03 -9.24 -12.92
N ASP A 273 2.89 -8.93 -14.20
CA ASP A 273 2.02 -9.63 -15.15
C ASP A 273 2.32 -11.14 -15.25
N ARG A 274 3.56 -11.56 -15.02
CA ARG A 274 3.94 -12.99 -14.99
C ARG A 274 3.19 -13.81 -13.93
N PHE A 275 2.61 -13.16 -12.93
CA PHE A 275 1.84 -13.80 -11.87
C PHE A 275 0.34 -13.59 -11.98
N ARG A 276 -0.14 -12.99 -13.08
CA ARG A 276 -1.56 -12.64 -13.28
C ARG A 276 -2.52 -13.83 -13.11
N ASP A 277 -2.11 -15.02 -13.56
CA ASP A 277 -2.97 -16.19 -13.55
C ASP A 277 -2.84 -17.02 -12.25
N ARG A 278 -1.84 -16.74 -11.41
CA ARG A 278 -1.55 -17.51 -10.19
C ARG A 278 -1.83 -16.73 -8.91
N LEU A 279 -1.44 -15.46 -8.85
CA LEU A 279 -1.56 -14.65 -7.62
C LEU A 279 -2.73 -13.66 -7.65
N TRP A 280 -3.02 -13.04 -8.80
CA TRP A 280 -4.08 -12.04 -8.86
C TRP A 280 -5.49 -12.59 -8.61
N PRO A 281 -5.84 -13.83 -9.03
CA PRO A 281 -7.11 -14.45 -8.70
C PRO A 281 -7.38 -14.55 -7.19
N ILE A 282 -6.34 -14.72 -6.35
CA ILE A 282 -6.46 -14.79 -4.89
C ILE A 282 -7.03 -13.48 -4.36
N ALA A 283 -6.44 -12.34 -4.75
CA ALA A 283 -6.91 -11.03 -4.34
C ALA A 283 -8.35 -10.78 -4.84
N ARG A 284 -8.63 -11.08 -6.12
CA ARG A 284 -9.97 -10.91 -6.70
C ARG A 284 -11.02 -11.75 -5.98
N HIS A 285 -10.72 -13.03 -5.70
CA HIS A 285 -11.63 -13.93 -5.03
C HIS A 285 -11.98 -13.40 -3.63
N PHE A 286 -10.97 -13.05 -2.83
CA PHE A 286 -11.20 -12.48 -1.50
C PHE A 286 -12.01 -11.17 -1.55
N LEU A 287 -11.71 -10.27 -2.47
CA LEU A 287 -12.49 -9.04 -2.68
C LEU A 287 -13.94 -9.34 -3.13
N GLY A 288 -14.20 -10.49 -3.75
CA GLY A 288 -15.54 -10.98 -4.13
C GLY A 288 -16.29 -11.64 -2.98
N ALA A 289 -15.66 -12.54 -2.21
CA ALA A 289 -16.31 -13.46 -1.29
C ALA A 289 -15.94 -13.27 0.20
N ALA A 290 -14.88 -12.53 0.53
CA ALA A 290 -14.26 -12.43 1.87
C ALA A 290 -13.72 -13.78 2.41
N THR A 291 -13.51 -14.76 1.53
CA THR A 291 -12.93 -16.07 1.81
C THR A 291 -11.83 -16.39 0.81
N LEU A 292 -11.05 -17.40 1.09
CA LEU A 292 -10.12 -17.99 0.12
C LEU A 292 -10.84 -19.07 -0.68
N SER A 293 -10.42 -19.31 -1.93
CA SER A 293 -10.88 -20.47 -2.71
C SER A 293 -10.28 -21.74 -2.14
N GLU A 294 -10.93 -22.89 -2.39
CA GLU A 294 -10.44 -24.20 -1.96
C GLU A 294 -9.06 -24.53 -2.51
N ASP A 295 -8.78 -24.10 -3.75
CA ASP A 295 -7.51 -24.31 -4.44
C ASP A 295 -6.48 -23.19 -4.18
N CYS A 296 -6.69 -22.35 -3.15
CA CYS A 296 -5.78 -21.24 -2.86
C CYS A 296 -4.39 -21.77 -2.47
N PRO A 297 -3.32 -21.38 -3.19
CA PRO A 297 -1.98 -21.81 -2.82
C PRO A 297 -1.53 -21.16 -1.50
N GLY A 298 -0.61 -21.85 -0.80
CA GLY A 298 -0.04 -21.37 0.44
C GLY A 298 -0.75 -21.87 1.69
N ARG A 299 -0.39 -21.27 2.82
CA ARG A 299 -0.91 -21.65 4.15
C ARG A 299 -1.69 -20.49 4.75
N ALA A 300 -2.96 -20.72 4.98
CA ALA A 300 -3.85 -19.73 5.59
C ALA A 300 -4.05 -19.99 7.08
N ARG A 301 -4.15 -18.90 7.87
CA ARG A 301 -4.57 -18.93 9.27
C ARG A 301 -5.38 -17.70 9.64
N LEU A 302 -6.34 -17.83 10.52
CA LEU A 302 -7.02 -16.71 11.15
C LEU A 302 -6.07 -16.04 12.19
N LEU A 303 -6.16 -14.72 12.30
CA LEU A 303 -5.39 -13.92 13.26
C LEU A 303 -6.29 -13.37 14.36
#